data_4f457b8be61c21d05f85835fde2ce0fa
#
_entry.id   4f457b8be61c21d05f85835fde2ce0fa
#
_cell.length_a   1.000
_cell.length_b   1.000
_cell.length_c   1.000
_cell.angle_alpha   90.00
_cell.angle_beta   90.00
_cell.angle_gamma   90.00
#
_symmetry.space_group_name_H-M   'P 1'
#
loop_
_entity.id
_entity.type
_entity.pdbx_description
1 polymer ?
#
loop_
_entity_poly.entity_id
_entity_poly.type
_entity_poly.pdbx_seq_one_letter_code
_entity_poly.pdbx_strand_id
1 'polypeptide(L)'
;MNKNTKIKVRNRSTGTVGYVIPDMGNYHRKFQPDEVKEVSFEEIQKLSYTPGGNYMLQHYLVIDNPEARDEILGDMIEMEYNYTQKDIERLLISGSLDELLDCLDFAPRGVIEMLQKTAVEIELNDVKKRKAIKDVTGFNVDNAIMINQESNEETTAAEAPQRRVSQSTTNSTEPAAPARRFNVSQK
;
A
#
# COMPACT_ATOMS: atom_id res chain seq x y z
N MET A 1 -8.44 16.28 -28.32
CA MET A 1 -8.42 14.78 -28.44
C MET A 1 -9.82 14.19 -28.66
N ASN A 2 -9.99 12.96 -29.23
CA ASN A 2 -11.32 12.35 -29.39
C ASN A 2 -11.81 11.82 -28.02
N LYS A 3 -13.09 12.10 -27.66
CA LYS A 3 -13.69 11.72 -26.37
C LYS A 3 -13.62 10.22 -26.06
N ASN A 4 -13.72 9.37 -27.08
CA ASN A 4 -13.71 7.92 -26.94
C ASN A 4 -12.31 7.29 -26.94
N THR A 5 -11.24 8.10 -27.12
CA THR A 5 -9.88 7.61 -27.11
C THR A 5 -9.55 6.96 -25.76
N LYS A 6 -9.05 5.73 -25.81
CA LYS A 6 -8.63 5.01 -24.60
C LYS A 6 -7.22 5.42 -24.22
N ILE A 7 -7.03 5.78 -22.98
CA ILE A 7 -5.79 6.27 -22.40
C ILE A 7 -5.45 5.40 -21.22
N LYS A 8 -4.21 4.98 -21.11
CA LYS A 8 -3.72 4.25 -19.94
C LYS A 8 -3.53 5.21 -18.78
N VAL A 9 -4.14 4.87 -17.66
CA VAL A 9 -4.02 5.60 -16.39
C VAL A 9 -3.53 4.63 -15.33
N ARG A 10 -2.47 4.99 -14.63
CA ARG A 10 -1.85 4.19 -13.57
C ARG A 10 -2.06 4.85 -12.21
N ASN A 11 -2.38 4.06 -11.19
CA ASN A 11 -2.34 4.51 -9.81
C ASN A 11 -0.89 4.48 -9.29
N ARG A 12 -0.37 5.65 -8.89
CA ARG A 12 0.96 5.77 -8.27
C ARG A 12 0.93 5.77 -6.74
N SER A 13 -0.27 5.76 -6.13
CA SER A 13 -0.41 5.72 -4.68
C SER A 13 -0.13 4.31 -4.13
N THR A 14 0.32 4.25 -2.90
CA THR A 14 0.49 2.98 -2.15
C THR A 14 -0.83 2.36 -1.71
N GLY A 15 -1.93 3.12 -1.81
CA GLY A 15 -3.28 2.70 -1.48
C GLY A 15 -4.20 2.57 -2.70
N THR A 16 -5.43 2.11 -2.44
CA THR A 16 -6.49 2.08 -3.44
C THR A 16 -7.02 3.49 -3.68
N VAL A 17 -7.04 3.92 -4.93
CA VAL A 17 -7.59 5.21 -5.37
C VAL A 17 -8.90 4.98 -6.11
N GLY A 18 -9.94 5.73 -5.75
CA GLY A 18 -11.24 5.62 -6.41
C GLY A 18 -11.94 6.97 -6.56
N TYR A 19 -12.74 7.09 -7.60
CA TYR A 19 -13.53 8.30 -7.85
C TYR A 19 -14.95 7.98 -8.31
N VAL A 20 -15.79 9.00 -8.22
CA VAL A 20 -17.15 9.01 -8.70
C VAL A 20 -17.33 10.23 -9.61
N ILE A 21 -17.94 10.03 -10.78
CA ILE A 21 -18.24 11.12 -11.70
C ILE A 21 -19.77 11.27 -11.77
N PRO A 22 -20.37 12.28 -11.10
CA PRO A 22 -21.81 12.49 -11.09
C PRO A 22 -22.40 12.69 -12.48
N ASP A 23 -21.70 13.48 -13.33
CA ASP A 23 -22.13 13.80 -14.69
C ASP A 23 -22.12 12.62 -15.68
N MET A 24 -21.65 11.45 -15.23
CA MET A 24 -21.70 10.18 -15.94
C MET A 24 -22.65 9.19 -15.26
N GLY A 25 -23.74 9.66 -14.65
CA GLY A 25 -24.69 8.81 -13.92
C GLY A 25 -24.11 8.19 -12.65
N ASN A 26 -23.29 8.94 -11.92
CA ASN A 26 -22.53 8.46 -10.75
C ASN A 26 -21.60 7.30 -11.08
N TYR A 27 -20.92 7.37 -12.21
CA TYR A 27 -19.97 6.35 -12.61
C TYR A 27 -18.83 6.22 -11.59
N HIS A 28 -18.54 4.99 -11.18
CA HIS A 28 -17.51 4.66 -10.20
C HIS A 28 -16.34 3.95 -10.86
N ARG A 29 -15.12 4.35 -10.50
CA ARG A 29 -13.89 3.62 -10.85
C ARG A 29 -12.96 3.51 -9.65
N LYS A 30 -12.28 2.39 -9.57
CA LYS A 30 -11.31 2.05 -8.53
C LYS A 30 -10.03 1.54 -9.15
N PHE A 31 -8.89 1.93 -8.60
CA PHE A 31 -7.56 1.45 -8.96
C PHE A 31 -6.89 0.88 -7.73
N GLN A 32 -6.38 -0.33 -7.82
CA GLN A 32 -5.46 -0.87 -6.83
C GLN A 32 -4.09 -0.19 -6.94
N PRO A 33 -3.20 -0.32 -5.93
CA PRO A 33 -1.83 0.16 -6.06
C PRO A 33 -1.17 -0.37 -7.33
N ASP A 34 -0.46 0.50 -8.06
CA ASP A 34 0.21 0.22 -9.34
C ASP A 34 -0.69 -0.29 -10.49
N GLU A 35 -1.99 -0.36 -10.29
CA GLU A 35 -2.91 -0.83 -11.32
C GLU A 35 -2.99 0.16 -12.49
N VAL A 36 -2.90 -0.39 -13.72
CA VAL A 36 -3.09 0.34 -14.97
C VAL A 36 -4.44 -0.02 -15.57
N LYS A 37 -5.26 0.99 -15.89
CA LYS A 37 -6.54 0.80 -16.59
C LYS A 37 -6.65 1.70 -17.80
N GLU A 38 -7.35 1.21 -18.82
CA GLU A 38 -7.75 2.02 -19.95
C GLU A 38 -9.01 2.82 -19.61
N VAL A 39 -8.88 4.13 -19.69
CA VAL A 39 -9.93 5.10 -19.37
C VAL A 39 -10.20 5.94 -20.62
N SER A 40 -11.44 6.31 -20.88
CA SER A 40 -11.75 7.21 -21.99
C SER A 40 -11.30 8.64 -21.69
N PHE A 41 -10.91 9.37 -22.73
CA PHE A 41 -10.52 10.79 -22.56
C PHE A 41 -11.67 11.60 -21.95
N GLU A 42 -12.91 11.36 -22.36
CA GLU A 42 -14.09 12.01 -21.76
C GLU A 42 -14.20 11.76 -20.25
N GLU A 43 -13.92 10.55 -19.80
CA GLU A 43 -13.96 10.19 -18.38
C GLU A 43 -12.91 10.99 -17.58
N ILE A 44 -11.67 11.06 -18.09
CA ILE A 44 -10.59 11.82 -17.42
C ILE A 44 -10.91 13.31 -17.43
N GLN A 45 -11.44 13.83 -18.54
CA GLN A 45 -11.85 15.23 -18.66
C GLN A 45 -12.97 15.57 -17.66
N LYS A 46 -14.00 14.74 -17.54
CA LYS A 46 -15.07 14.94 -16.56
C LYS A 46 -14.58 14.81 -15.12
N LEU A 47 -13.65 13.88 -14.88
CA LEU A 47 -13.01 13.75 -13.57
C LEU A 47 -12.29 15.04 -13.19
N SER A 48 -11.56 15.68 -14.12
CA SER A 48 -10.83 16.92 -13.81
C SER A 48 -11.75 18.08 -13.37
N TYR A 49 -13.00 18.09 -13.84
CA TYR A 49 -14.01 19.09 -13.43
C TYR A 49 -14.76 18.71 -12.15
N THR A 50 -14.63 17.46 -11.70
CA THR A 50 -15.25 17.01 -10.45
C THR A 50 -14.48 17.55 -9.23
N PRO A 51 -15.15 17.99 -8.14
CA PRO A 51 -14.45 18.43 -6.95
C PRO A 51 -13.45 17.39 -6.44
N GLY A 52 -12.18 17.78 -6.29
CA GLY A 52 -11.08 16.89 -5.92
C GLY A 52 -10.50 16.03 -7.06
N GLY A 53 -11.16 15.97 -8.21
CA GLY A 53 -10.70 15.14 -9.33
C GLY A 53 -9.39 15.63 -9.95
N ASN A 54 -9.24 16.94 -10.11
CA ASN A 54 -7.98 17.54 -10.58
C ASN A 54 -6.81 17.23 -9.63
N TYR A 55 -7.02 17.38 -8.32
CA TYR A 55 -6.05 17.00 -7.30
C TYR A 55 -5.66 15.51 -7.39
N MET A 56 -6.63 14.64 -7.59
CA MET A 56 -6.39 13.20 -7.75
C MET A 56 -5.55 12.88 -8.99
N LEU A 57 -5.82 13.55 -10.11
CA LEU A 57 -5.06 13.40 -11.36
C LEU A 57 -3.63 13.94 -11.24
N GLN A 58 -3.41 14.99 -10.46
CA GLN A 58 -2.08 15.55 -10.23
C GLN A 58 -1.23 14.68 -9.29
N HIS A 59 -1.83 14.14 -8.22
CA HIS A 59 -1.08 13.55 -7.13
C HIS A 59 -1.06 12.02 -7.12
N TYR A 60 -2.12 11.37 -7.59
CA TYR A 60 -2.29 9.91 -7.42
C TYR A 60 -2.43 9.13 -8.72
N LEU A 61 -2.96 9.74 -9.78
CA LEU A 61 -3.17 9.08 -11.07
C LEU A 61 -2.22 9.62 -12.13
N VAL A 62 -1.48 8.72 -12.79
CA VAL A 62 -0.58 9.06 -13.90
C VAL A 62 -1.28 8.82 -15.22
N ILE A 63 -1.37 9.85 -16.04
CA ILE A 63 -1.87 9.77 -17.42
C ILE A 63 -0.67 9.47 -18.33
N ASP A 64 -0.60 8.26 -18.90
CA ASP A 64 0.55 7.83 -19.72
C ASP A 64 0.61 8.53 -21.09
N ASN A 65 -0.51 9.07 -21.57
CA ASN A 65 -0.55 9.78 -22.84
C ASN A 65 -0.18 11.26 -22.63
N PRO A 66 0.92 11.76 -23.20
CA PRO A 66 1.36 13.14 -23.02
C PRO A 66 0.37 14.17 -23.56
N GLU A 67 -0.25 13.94 -24.74
CA GLU A 67 -1.23 14.88 -25.30
C GLU A 67 -2.46 15.03 -24.39
N ALA A 68 -2.96 13.91 -23.83
CA ALA A 68 -4.07 13.94 -22.91
C ALA A 68 -3.72 14.62 -21.60
N ARG A 69 -2.53 14.37 -21.07
CA ARG A 69 -2.03 14.99 -19.86
C ARG A 69 -1.92 16.51 -20.03
N ASP A 70 -1.29 16.96 -21.11
CA ASP A 70 -1.08 18.38 -21.38
C ASP A 70 -2.42 19.10 -21.62
N GLU A 71 -3.40 18.46 -22.29
CA GLU A 71 -4.74 19.02 -22.48
C GLU A 71 -5.54 19.14 -21.17
N ILE A 72 -5.34 18.22 -20.20
CA ILE A 72 -6.12 18.17 -18.95
C ILE A 72 -5.42 18.89 -17.80
N LEU A 73 -4.12 18.65 -17.61
CA LEU A 73 -3.35 19.16 -16.47
C LEU A 73 -2.43 20.35 -16.85
N GLY A 74 -2.15 20.55 -18.13
CA GLY A 74 -1.17 21.55 -18.58
C GLY A 74 0.22 21.23 -18.01
N ASP A 75 1.01 22.27 -17.77
CA ASP A 75 2.40 22.16 -17.26
C ASP A 75 2.48 22.02 -15.73
N MET A 76 1.39 21.57 -15.08
CA MET A 76 1.32 21.52 -13.61
C MET A 76 2.20 20.44 -12.96
N ILE A 77 2.66 19.46 -13.72
CA ILE A 77 3.53 18.38 -13.21
C ILE A 77 4.73 18.23 -14.13
N GLU A 78 5.90 18.47 -13.58
CA GLU A 78 7.15 18.24 -14.28
C GLU A 78 7.40 16.74 -14.49
N MET A 79 7.87 16.37 -15.68
CA MET A 79 8.07 14.97 -16.07
C MET A 79 9.11 14.25 -15.20
N GLU A 80 10.07 14.98 -14.67
CA GLU A 80 11.16 14.46 -13.86
C GLU A 80 10.66 13.88 -12.53
N TYR A 81 9.54 14.34 -11.99
CA TYR A 81 8.94 13.79 -10.76
C TYR A 81 8.00 12.61 -11.00
N ASN A 82 8.00 12.02 -12.17
CA ASN A 82 7.20 10.83 -12.47
C ASN A 82 7.95 9.54 -12.09
N TYR A 83 8.45 9.47 -10.87
CA TYR A 83 9.22 8.34 -10.36
C TYR A 83 8.43 7.03 -10.37
N THR A 84 9.12 5.93 -10.71
CA THR A 84 8.69 4.57 -10.45
C THR A 84 9.23 4.09 -9.09
N GLN A 85 8.74 2.95 -8.60
CA GLN A 85 9.27 2.35 -7.36
C GLN A 85 10.79 2.12 -7.44
N LYS A 86 11.31 1.68 -8.59
CA LYS A 86 12.76 1.48 -8.80
C LYS A 86 13.57 2.77 -8.76
N ASP A 87 13.00 3.85 -9.26
CA ASP A 87 13.65 5.17 -9.21
C ASP A 87 13.72 5.66 -7.77
N ILE A 88 12.67 5.44 -6.99
CA ILE A 88 12.62 5.76 -5.55
C ILE A 88 13.64 4.91 -4.77
N GLU A 89 13.72 3.60 -5.01
CA GLU A 89 14.74 2.75 -4.39
C GLU A 89 16.16 3.25 -4.71
N ARG A 90 16.42 3.59 -5.97
CA ARG A 90 17.71 4.16 -6.39
C ARG A 90 18.00 5.49 -5.69
N LEU A 91 17.01 6.38 -5.60
CA LEU A 91 17.13 7.67 -4.91
C LEU A 91 17.47 7.49 -3.44
N LEU A 92 16.80 6.56 -2.76
CA LEU A 92 17.03 6.28 -1.34
C LEU A 92 18.40 5.62 -1.07
N ILE A 93 18.84 4.70 -1.92
CA ILE A 93 20.08 3.94 -1.72
C ILE A 93 21.29 4.74 -2.20
N SER A 94 21.26 5.29 -3.40
CA SER A 94 22.42 5.88 -4.07
C SER A 94 22.27 7.34 -4.49
N GLY A 95 21.08 7.92 -4.43
CA GLY A 95 20.85 9.34 -4.72
C GLY A 95 21.50 10.26 -3.67
N SER A 96 21.74 11.50 -4.04
CA SER A 96 22.25 12.54 -3.12
C SER A 96 21.14 13.01 -2.15
N LEU A 97 21.56 13.71 -1.09
CA LEU A 97 20.59 14.33 -0.18
C LEU A 97 19.83 15.46 -0.87
N ASP A 98 20.50 16.20 -1.76
CA ASP A 98 19.89 17.32 -2.50
C ASP A 98 18.80 16.82 -3.46
N GLU A 99 19.05 15.71 -4.20
CA GLU A 99 18.03 15.06 -5.04
C GLU A 99 16.82 14.57 -4.21
N LEU A 100 17.08 14.06 -3.01
CA LEU A 100 16.01 13.64 -2.12
C LEU A 100 15.17 14.82 -1.63
N LEU A 101 15.80 15.93 -1.24
CA LEU A 101 15.10 17.14 -0.81
C LEU A 101 14.27 17.73 -1.94
N ASP A 102 14.84 17.81 -3.14
CA ASP A 102 14.14 18.26 -4.34
C ASP A 102 12.89 17.40 -4.63
N CYS A 103 13.04 16.07 -4.56
CA CYS A 103 11.91 15.14 -4.68
C CYS A 103 10.84 15.38 -3.58
N LEU A 104 11.25 15.60 -2.34
CA LEU A 104 10.32 15.83 -1.22
C LEU A 104 9.55 17.14 -1.34
N ASP A 105 10.16 18.18 -1.93
CA ASP A 105 9.56 19.51 -2.06
C ASP A 105 8.62 19.63 -3.27
N PHE A 106 8.94 18.97 -4.39
CA PHE A 106 8.23 19.18 -5.65
C PHE A 106 7.47 17.96 -6.19
N ALA A 107 7.79 16.74 -5.74
CA ALA A 107 7.13 15.56 -6.27
C ALA A 107 5.65 15.45 -5.87
N PRO A 108 4.81 14.84 -6.71
CA PRO A 108 3.43 14.57 -6.39
C PRO A 108 3.28 13.72 -5.13
N ARG A 109 2.20 13.94 -4.37
CA ARG A 109 1.97 13.29 -3.07
C ARG A 109 2.08 11.75 -3.10
N GLY A 110 1.57 11.12 -4.16
CA GLY A 110 1.69 9.68 -4.32
C GLY A 110 3.13 9.19 -4.44
N VAL A 111 4.05 10.00 -5.00
CA VAL A 111 5.49 9.72 -5.04
C VAL A 111 6.09 9.82 -3.64
N ILE A 112 5.70 10.84 -2.86
CA ILE A 112 6.16 11.02 -1.48
C ILE A 112 5.69 9.84 -0.60
N GLU A 113 4.44 9.41 -0.74
CA GLU A 113 3.90 8.24 -0.03
C GLU A 113 4.65 6.96 -0.41
N MET A 114 4.97 6.77 -1.70
CA MET A 114 5.78 5.66 -2.19
C MET A 114 7.20 5.71 -1.58
N LEU A 115 7.81 6.89 -1.54
CA LEU A 115 9.14 7.10 -0.96
C LEU A 115 9.16 6.74 0.54
N GLN A 116 8.18 7.19 1.31
CA GLN A 116 8.05 6.86 2.72
C GLN A 116 7.90 5.35 2.95
N LYS A 117 7.03 4.69 2.17
CA LYS A 117 6.82 3.24 2.23
C LYS A 117 8.10 2.49 1.88
N THR A 118 8.75 2.84 0.78
CA THR A 118 9.99 2.20 0.34
C THR A 118 11.12 2.41 1.35
N ALA A 119 11.21 3.59 1.97
CA ALA A 119 12.21 3.86 3.02
C ALA A 119 12.07 2.92 4.23
N VAL A 120 10.85 2.53 4.59
CA VAL A 120 10.56 1.56 5.64
C VAL A 120 10.87 0.13 5.17
N GLU A 121 10.46 -0.23 3.96
CA GLU A 121 10.65 -1.58 3.38
C GLU A 121 12.14 -1.96 3.24
N ILE A 122 12.98 -0.99 2.82
CA ILE A 122 14.44 -1.20 2.69
C ILE A 122 15.20 -0.95 3.98
N GLU A 123 14.50 -0.64 5.09
CA GLU A 123 15.11 -0.25 6.37
C GLU A 123 16.20 0.80 6.17
N LEU A 124 15.87 1.91 5.50
CA LEU A 124 16.82 2.96 5.09
C LEU A 124 17.80 3.31 6.20
N ASN A 125 19.11 3.07 5.98
CA ASN A 125 20.15 3.20 7.02
C ASN A 125 20.74 4.62 7.12
N ASP A 126 20.49 5.49 6.13
CA ASP A 126 21.04 6.85 6.10
C ASP A 126 20.27 7.77 7.05
N VAL A 127 20.91 8.14 8.16
CA VAL A 127 20.34 9.03 9.20
C VAL A 127 20.01 10.42 8.65
N LYS A 128 20.80 10.94 7.71
CA LYS A 128 20.54 12.26 7.11
C LYS A 128 19.29 12.23 6.25
N LYS A 129 19.13 11.19 5.43
CA LYS A 129 17.94 11.00 4.60
C LYS A 129 16.70 10.77 5.45
N ARG A 130 16.78 9.94 6.52
CA ARG A 130 15.64 9.75 7.45
C ARG A 130 15.23 11.06 8.12
N LYS A 131 16.22 11.87 8.53
CA LYS A 131 15.95 13.19 9.11
C LYS A 131 15.28 14.11 8.10
N ALA A 132 15.77 14.18 6.87
CA ALA A 132 15.17 14.99 5.79
C ALA A 132 13.70 14.61 5.52
N ILE A 133 13.41 13.32 5.41
CA ILE A 133 12.03 12.82 5.25
C ILE A 133 11.15 13.29 6.42
N LYS A 134 11.65 13.17 7.66
CA LYS A 134 10.90 13.60 8.83
C LYS A 134 10.67 15.10 8.88
N ASP A 135 11.70 15.89 8.58
CA ASP A 135 11.63 17.37 8.67
C ASP A 135 10.66 17.94 7.62
N VAL A 136 10.62 17.40 6.41
CA VAL A 136 9.75 17.86 5.32
C VAL A 136 8.32 17.30 5.43
N THR A 137 8.18 15.99 5.69
CA THR A 137 6.89 15.32 5.62
C THR A 137 6.22 15.08 6.98
N GLY A 138 6.97 15.22 8.09
CA GLY A 138 6.54 14.83 9.43
C GLY A 138 6.55 13.32 9.68
N PHE A 139 6.86 12.50 8.67
CA PHE A 139 6.85 11.04 8.78
C PHE A 139 8.14 10.51 9.44
N ASN A 140 7.99 9.78 10.54
CA ASN A 140 9.13 9.21 11.27
C ASN A 140 9.45 7.80 10.77
N VAL A 141 10.47 7.69 9.91
CA VAL A 141 10.92 6.42 9.32
C VAL A 141 11.43 5.46 10.40
N ASP A 142 12.13 5.94 11.44
CA ASP A 142 12.67 5.09 12.51
C ASP A 142 11.54 4.37 13.26
N ASN A 143 10.52 5.10 13.68
CA ASN A 143 9.36 4.52 14.34
C ASN A 143 8.60 3.53 13.45
N ALA A 144 8.46 3.86 12.16
CA ALA A 144 7.78 3.00 11.21
C ALA A 144 8.53 1.68 10.97
N ILE A 145 9.87 1.70 10.91
CA ILE A 145 10.70 0.49 10.82
C ILE A 145 10.51 -0.37 12.08
N MET A 146 10.56 0.22 13.28
CA MET A 146 10.36 -0.53 14.53
C MET A 146 8.98 -1.23 14.56
N ILE A 147 7.91 -0.51 14.23
CA ILE A 147 6.56 -1.08 14.19
C ILE A 147 6.44 -2.21 13.15
N ASN A 148 7.09 -2.05 11.99
CA ASN A 148 7.09 -3.06 10.94
C ASN A 148 7.84 -4.33 11.37
N GLN A 149 8.96 -4.19 12.08
CA GLN A 149 9.72 -5.31 12.63
C GLN A 149 8.93 -6.07 13.71
N GLU A 150 8.32 -5.35 14.66
CA GLU A 150 7.47 -5.95 15.71
C GLU A 150 6.29 -6.73 15.09
N SER A 151 5.62 -6.16 14.09
CA SER A 151 4.50 -6.82 13.39
C SER A 151 4.93 -8.10 12.66
N ASN A 152 6.13 -8.11 12.08
CA ASN A 152 6.68 -9.28 11.39
C ASN A 152 7.09 -10.38 12.38
N GLU A 153 7.63 -10.03 13.54
CA GLU A 153 7.97 -10.98 14.61
C GLU A 153 6.73 -11.65 15.18
N GLU A 154 5.64 -10.90 15.42
CA GLU A 154 4.38 -11.46 15.90
C GLU A 154 3.76 -12.42 14.87
N THR A 155 3.83 -12.10 13.58
CA THR A 155 3.29 -12.95 12.52
C THR A 155 4.09 -14.25 12.39
N THR A 156 5.41 -14.20 12.48
CA THR A 156 6.28 -15.38 12.45
C THR A 156 6.12 -16.26 13.70
N ALA A 157 5.86 -15.67 14.87
CA ALA A 157 5.58 -16.40 16.09
C ALA A 157 4.22 -17.13 16.05
N ALA A 158 3.23 -16.55 15.37
CA ALA A 158 1.90 -17.17 15.19
C ALA A 158 1.90 -18.33 14.16
N GLU A 159 2.83 -18.34 13.21
CA GLU A 159 2.98 -19.41 12.21
C GLU A 159 3.89 -20.57 12.67
N ALA A 160 4.54 -20.47 13.83
CA ALA A 160 5.34 -21.58 14.36
C ALA A 160 4.43 -22.78 14.67
N PRO A 161 4.65 -23.97 14.07
CA PRO A 161 3.77 -25.11 14.28
C PRO A 161 3.81 -25.52 15.74
N GLN A 162 2.66 -25.45 16.41
CA GLN A 162 2.49 -25.99 17.76
C GLN A 162 2.83 -27.47 17.72
N ARG A 163 4.00 -27.83 18.24
CA ARG A 163 4.47 -29.20 18.40
C ARG A 163 3.47 -29.87 19.35
N ARG A 164 2.54 -30.65 18.80
CA ARG A 164 1.68 -31.54 19.57
C ARG A 164 2.59 -32.47 20.35
N VAL A 165 2.66 -32.25 21.66
CA VAL A 165 3.23 -33.20 22.60
C VAL A 165 2.29 -34.40 22.59
N SER A 166 2.70 -35.47 21.90
CA SER A 166 2.05 -36.78 22.01
C SER A 166 2.27 -37.29 23.41
N GLN A 167 1.25 -37.23 24.24
CA GLN A 167 1.23 -38.00 25.49
C GLN A 167 1.20 -39.47 25.12
N SER A 168 2.32 -40.13 25.31
CA SER A 168 2.41 -41.61 25.29
C SER A 168 1.64 -42.15 26.48
N THR A 169 0.50 -42.74 26.18
CA THR A 169 -0.22 -43.64 27.10
C THR A 169 0.58 -44.90 27.27
N THR A 170 1.25 -45.06 28.39
CA THR A 170 1.77 -46.36 28.86
C THR A 170 0.60 -47.14 29.40
N ASN A 171 0.22 -48.19 28.67
CA ASN A 171 -0.56 -49.30 29.14
C ASN A 171 0.17 -50.02 30.29
N SER A 172 -0.46 -50.19 31.42
CA SER A 172 -0.13 -51.29 32.33
C SER A 172 -1.43 -52.03 32.75
N THR A 173 -1.33 -53.29 32.47
CA THR A 173 -2.28 -54.36 32.53
C THR A 173 -2.64 -54.74 34.00
N GLU A 174 -3.93 -54.97 34.24
CA GLU A 174 -4.65 -55.96 35.12
C GLU A 174 -4.31 -56.11 36.61
N PRO A 175 -5.20 -56.70 37.48
CA PRO A 175 -6.37 -57.56 37.20
C PRO A 175 -7.67 -57.25 37.98
N ALA A 176 -8.67 -58.02 37.58
CA ALA A 176 -10.05 -58.10 38.03
C ALA A 176 -10.32 -58.55 39.47
N ALA A 177 -11.47 -58.16 40.07
CA ALA A 177 -12.46 -58.93 40.83
C ALA A 177 -13.46 -58.01 41.54
N PRO A 178 -14.59 -58.47 42.13
CA PRO A 178 -15.83 -58.70 41.39
C PRO A 178 -17.02 -57.86 41.93
N ALA A 179 -18.17 -58.08 41.30
CA ALA A 179 -19.45 -57.44 41.49
C ALA A 179 -19.99 -57.41 42.92
N ARG A 180 -20.66 -56.30 43.31
CA ARG A 180 -21.80 -56.32 44.24
C ARG A 180 -22.95 -55.49 43.67
N ARG A 181 -24.03 -56.22 43.35
CA ARG A 181 -25.37 -55.72 43.12
C ARG A 181 -25.92 -55.15 44.42
N PHE A 182 -26.57 -54.03 44.38
CA PHE A 182 -27.65 -53.69 45.33
C PHE A 182 -28.80 -53.08 44.53
N ASN A 183 -29.87 -53.86 44.49
CA ASN A 183 -31.25 -53.45 44.32
C ASN A 183 -31.76 -52.80 45.55
N VAL A 184 -32.65 -51.82 45.44
CA VAL A 184 -33.88 -51.54 46.22
C VAL A 184 -34.52 -50.28 45.66
N SER A 185 -35.60 -50.33 44.88
CA SER A 185 -37.01 -50.24 45.14
C SER A 185 -37.50 -49.02 45.94
N GLN A 186 -38.31 -48.27 45.21
CA GLN A 186 -39.60 -47.66 45.58
C GLN A 186 -39.77 -46.93 46.92
N LYS A 187 -40.10 -45.67 46.86
CA LYS A 187 -41.47 -45.14 47.01
C LYS A 187 -41.58 -43.72 46.48
#